data_224e927cc2af2ac1ffc2dc46260dead5
#
_entry.id   224e927cc2af2ac1ffc2dc46260dead5
#
_cell.length_a   1.000
_cell.length_b   1.000
_cell.length_c   1.000
_cell.angle_alpha   90.00
_cell.angle_beta   90.00
_cell.angle_gamma   90.00
#
_symmetry.space_group_name_H-M   'P 1'
#
loop_
_entity.id
_entity.type
_entity.pdbx_description
1 polymer ?
#
loop_
_entity_poly.entity_id
_entity_poly.type
_entity_poly.pdbx_seq_one_letter_code
_entity_poly.pdbx_strand_id
1 'polypeptide(L)'
;MWKNMGLTGKIIVAMVLGIILGLFINYSGLNTEGSFVSDYVTNGLFAIIGKLFVNSLKMLVVPLVLISLICGVCGIGDIRLLGRIGTKTFFIYMMTTALAIATAIGLGVLFGIGKGMDIETEAAFEAQSAPPLLDVFSNIIPSNPISAMANGDMLSIIFFAILIGISILMVGKPAKGLVQSLELINEVILKMVTIIMNLAPYGVFALLAKAMSELGLDLIWSLLGYVAVLIGSLVFHFFVTMMIVLKLASGLSVRTFLTKMREVQIFAFSTSSSNATIPITLRTVTKRMGVNNSVASFTVPFGATINMDGTAIMQGTATIFIANIYGIDLGITEYLTVILMSVLASVGTAGVPGVGLIMLSMVFAQVGLPIEGIGLILGVDRILDMLRTAVNVSGDAAVTAIVAKSEGKMDLAIYNNPDAGTKDVFDGHIDENSEREFSEVFSDGIMGSEYDDIKRG
;
A
#
# COMPACT_ATOMS: atom_id res chain seq x y z
N MET A 1 -7.48 -15.58 26.15
CA MET A 1 -8.14 -14.93 25.00
C MET A 1 -7.16 -14.07 24.20
N TRP A 2 -6.47 -13.08 24.79
CA TRP A 2 -5.51 -12.18 24.08
C TRP A 2 -4.37 -12.91 23.33
N LYS A 3 -3.76 -13.94 23.92
CA LYS A 3 -2.65 -14.69 23.30
C LYS A 3 -3.05 -15.46 22.02
N ASN A 4 -4.30 -15.86 21.92
CA ASN A 4 -4.82 -16.64 20.78
C ASN A 4 -5.45 -15.78 19.67
N MET A 5 -5.49 -14.45 19.84
CA MET A 5 -6.02 -13.53 18.86
C MET A 5 -4.93 -13.15 17.85
N GLY A 6 -5.28 -13.12 16.56
CA GLY A 6 -4.42 -12.55 15.52
C GLY A 6 -4.21 -11.04 15.73
N LEU A 7 -3.21 -10.47 15.06
CA LEU A 7 -2.86 -9.05 15.17
C LEU A 7 -4.06 -8.13 14.90
N THR A 8 -4.84 -8.41 13.85
CA THR A 8 -6.07 -7.66 13.52
C THR A 8 -7.05 -7.61 14.68
N GLY A 9 -7.33 -8.76 15.31
CA GLY A 9 -8.24 -8.82 16.46
C GLY A 9 -7.73 -8.01 17.64
N LYS A 10 -6.42 -8.05 17.91
CA LYS A 10 -5.78 -7.25 18.98
C LYS A 10 -5.90 -5.75 18.72
N ILE A 11 -5.72 -5.31 17.47
CA ILE A 11 -5.86 -3.90 17.08
C ILE A 11 -7.31 -3.44 17.25
N ILE A 12 -8.31 -4.23 16.81
CA ILE A 12 -9.73 -3.89 16.96
C ILE A 12 -10.11 -3.78 18.45
N VAL A 13 -9.69 -4.74 19.29
CA VAL A 13 -9.96 -4.68 20.74
C VAL A 13 -9.28 -3.45 21.35
N ALA A 14 -8.04 -3.17 21.00
CA ALA A 14 -7.31 -2.00 21.48
C ALA A 14 -7.99 -0.68 21.06
N MET A 15 -8.47 -0.60 19.82
CA MET A 15 -9.26 0.50 19.28
C MET A 15 -10.52 0.73 20.13
N VAL A 16 -11.33 -0.30 20.33
CA VAL A 16 -12.58 -0.21 21.11
C VAL A 16 -12.30 0.21 22.56
N LEU A 17 -11.30 -0.38 23.19
CA LEU A 17 -10.91 -0.01 24.56
C LEU A 17 -10.38 1.43 24.65
N GLY A 18 -9.59 1.87 23.67
CA GLY A 18 -9.10 3.25 23.59
C GLY A 18 -10.23 4.26 23.44
N ILE A 19 -11.20 3.99 22.55
CA ILE A 19 -12.40 4.81 22.38
C ILE A 19 -13.21 4.89 23.67
N ILE A 20 -13.51 3.76 24.29
CA ILE A 20 -14.31 3.71 25.53
C ILE A 20 -13.61 4.50 26.64
N LEU A 21 -12.31 4.27 26.85
CA LEU A 21 -11.57 4.95 27.90
C LEU A 21 -11.45 6.45 27.62
N GLY A 22 -11.14 6.84 26.38
CA GLY A 22 -11.04 8.25 26.01
C GLY A 22 -12.37 9.00 26.19
N LEU A 23 -13.49 8.41 25.73
CA LEU A 23 -14.83 8.98 25.96
C LEU A 23 -15.17 9.07 27.46
N PHE A 24 -14.84 8.04 28.23
CA PHE A 24 -15.03 8.07 29.68
C PHE A 24 -14.28 9.25 30.32
N ILE A 25 -13.01 9.46 29.95
CA ILE A 25 -12.20 10.59 30.42
C ILE A 25 -12.82 11.93 29.99
N ASN A 26 -13.25 12.03 28.75
CA ASN A 26 -13.90 13.25 28.20
C ASN A 26 -15.18 13.61 28.96
N TYR A 27 -16.15 12.68 29.05
CA TYR A 27 -17.45 12.93 29.68
C TYR A 27 -17.43 13.01 31.19
N SER A 28 -16.43 12.42 31.84
CA SER A 28 -16.27 12.57 33.29
C SER A 28 -15.64 13.89 33.72
N GLY A 29 -15.20 14.73 32.78
CA GLY A 29 -14.52 15.99 33.06
C GLY A 29 -13.13 15.82 33.68
N LEU A 30 -12.54 14.62 33.58
CA LEU A 30 -11.22 14.33 34.14
C LEU A 30 -10.08 14.93 33.33
N ASN A 31 -10.33 15.31 32.05
CA ASN A 31 -9.33 15.91 31.13
C ASN A 31 -9.36 17.45 31.23
N THR A 32 -9.50 18.02 32.43
CA THR A 32 -9.37 19.47 32.59
C THR A 32 -7.90 19.86 32.70
N GLU A 33 -7.54 21.02 32.14
CA GLU A 33 -6.18 21.56 32.18
C GLU A 33 -5.64 21.63 33.61
N GLY A 34 -4.42 21.13 33.84
CA GLY A 34 -3.80 21.03 35.17
C GLY A 34 -4.30 19.88 36.04
N SER A 35 -5.19 19.01 35.57
CA SER A 35 -5.58 17.80 36.27
C SER A 35 -4.52 16.70 36.16
N PHE A 36 -4.43 15.82 37.19
CA PHE A 36 -3.53 14.66 37.12
C PHE A 36 -3.77 13.79 35.88
N VAL A 37 -5.03 13.61 35.46
CA VAL A 37 -5.38 12.80 34.28
C VAL A 37 -4.93 13.48 33.03
N SER A 38 -5.14 14.79 32.88
CA SER A 38 -4.67 15.56 31.72
C SER A 38 -3.15 15.50 31.59
N ASP A 39 -2.42 15.86 32.67
CA ASP A 39 -0.98 16.06 32.60
C ASP A 39 -0.19 14.74 32.52
N TYR A 40 -0.57 13.73 33.30
CA TYR A 40 0.21 12.50 33.45
C TYR A 40 -0.35 11.32 32.65
N VAL A 41 -1.67 11.25 32.40
CA VAL A 41 -2.26 10.14 31.66
C VAL A 41 -2.42 10.50 30.19
N THR A 42 -3.19 11.53 29.87
CA THR A 42 -3.51 11.91 28.47
C THR A 42 -2.29 12.49 27.76
N ASN A 43 -1.72 13.58 28.29
CA ASN A 43 -0.56 14.26 27.70
C ASN A 43 0.78 13.65 28.14
N GLY A 44 0.79 12.81 29.19
CA GLY A 44 1.94 12.04 29.61
C GLY A 44 2.00 10.68 28.94
N LEU A 45 1.37 9.68 29.56
CA LEU A 45 1.50 8.25 29.19
C LEU A 45 1.02 7.97 27.76
N PHE A 46 -0.21 8.42 27.41
CA PHE A 46 -0.77 8.13 26.10
C PHE A 46 -0.01 8.85 24.99
N ALA A 47 0.36 10.11 25.21
CA ALA A 47 1.16 10.87 24.25
C ALA A 47 2.53 10.21 24.00
N ILE A 48 3.22 9.76 25.07
CA ILE A 48 4.53 9.08 24.94
C ILE A 48 4.40 7.77 24.16
N ILE A 49 3.47 6.89 24.52
CA ILE A 49 3.27 5.59 23.85
C ILE A 49 2.90 5.82 22.39
N GLY A 50 1.99 6.74 22.11
CA GLY A 50 1.59 7.10 20.75
C GLY A 50 2.76 7.64 19.92
N LYS A 51 3.53 8.58 20.47
CA LYS A 51 4.71 9.17 19.82
C LYS A 51 5.80 8.15 19.55
N LEU A 52 6.10 7.25 20.48
CA LEU A 52 7.07 6.17 20.28
C LEU A 52 6.64 5.24 19.14
N PHE A 53 5.35 4.90 19.06
CA PHE A 53 4.84 4.06 18.00
C PHE A 53 4.92 4.77 16.63
N VAL A 54 4.47 6.02 16.52
CA VAL A 54 4.56 6.81 15.28
C VAL A 54 6.01 7.00 14.84
N ASN A 55 6.92 7.31 15.76
CA ASN A 55 8.35 7.43 15.44
C ASN A 55 8.95 6.09 14.96
N SER A 56 8.49 4.96 15.50
CA SER A 56 8.91 3.64 15.03
C SER A 56 8.47 3.37 13.58
N LEU A 57 7.29 3.86 13.19
CA LEU A 57 6.84 3.80 11.78
C LEU A 57 7.69 4.71 10.89
N LYS A 58 7.91 5.97 11.30
CA LYS A 58 8.77 6.94 10.59
C LYS A 58 10.17 6.38 10.32
N MET A 59 10.78 5.72 11.30
CA MET A 59 12.12 5.13 11.20
C MET A 59 12.24 4.11 10.05
N LEU A 60 11.15 3.42 9.71
CA LEU A 60 11.15 2.41 8.66
C LEU A 60 11.07 2.99 7.24
N VAL A 61 10.63 4.24 7.07
CA VAL A 61 10.29 4.80 5.75
C VAL A 61 11.47 4.74 4.78
N VAL A 62 12.59 5.35 5.16
CA VAL A 62 13.77 5.44 4.28
C VAL A 62 14.34 4.09 3.88
N PRO A 63 14.67 3.17 4.83
CA PRO A 63 15.23 1.87 4.47
C PRO A 63 14.25 1.02 3.68
N LEU A 64 12.95 1.07 4.00
CA LEU A 64 11.92 0.32 3.29
C LEU A 64 11.80 0.79 1.84
N VAL A 65 11.64 2.10 1.61
CA VAL A 65 11.51 2.67 0.25
C VAL A 65 12.74 2.36 -0.58
N LEU A 66 13.94 2.62 -0.05
CA LEU A 66 15.18 2.40 -0.77
C LEU A 66 15.34 0.94 -1.23
N ILE A 67 15.25 0.01 -0.31
CA ILE A 67 15.55 -1.40 -0.60
C ILE A 67 14.42 -2.07 -1.36
N SER A 68 13.15 -1.87 -0.96
CA SER A 68 12.01 -2.46 -1.69
C SER A 68 11.96 -1.99 -3.13
N LEU A 69 12.28 -0.72 -3.39
CA LEU A 69 12.24 -0.18 -4.74
C LEU A 69 13.39 -0.72 -5.60
N ILE A 70 14.61 -0.84 -5.05
CA ILE A 70 15.73 -1.49 -5.75
C ILE A 70 15.35 -2.94 -6.09
N CYS A 71 14.83 -3.70 -5.12
CA CYS A 71 14.39 -5.08 -5.36
C CYS A 71 13.27 -5.15 -6.39
N GLY A 72 12.29 -4.22 -6.32
CA GLY A 72 11.20 -4.13 -7.30
C GLY A 72 11.70 -3.93 -8.73
N VAL A 73 12.66 -3.04 -8.92
CA VAL A 73 13.29 -2.80 -10.24
C VAL A 73 14.11 -4.02 -10.68
N CYS A 74 14.91 -4.63 -9.78
CA CYS A 74 15.71 -5.82 -10.10
C CYS A 74 14.85 -7.05 -10.43
N GLY A 75 13.68 -7.18 -9.79
CA GLY A 75 12.73 -8.27 -10.03
C GLY A 75 12.13 -8.32 -11.43
N ILE A 76 12.33 -7.28 -12.24
CA ILE A 76 11.95 -7.23 -13.66
C ILE A 76 12.76 -8.23 -14.51
N GLY A 77 13.94 -8.63 -14.08
CA GLY A 77 14.75 -9.74 -14.57
C GLY A 77 15.36 -9.59 -15.97
N ASP A 78 14.60 -9.21 -16.99
CA ASP A 78 15.08 -9.07 -18.39
C ASP A 78 14.76 -7.69 -18.97
N ILE A 79 15.81 -6.93 -19.29
CA ILE A 79 15.71 -5.60 -19.94
C ILE A 79 14.94 -5.66 -21.27
N ARG A 80 14.95 -6.79 -21.98
CA ARG A 80 14.26 -6.93 -23.28
C ARG A 80 12.75 -7.16 -23.08
N LEU A 81 12.34 -7.92 -22.08
CA LEU A 81 10.94 -8.05 -21.67
C LEU A 81 10.42 -6.75 -21.05
N LEU A 82 11.28 -6.02 -20.34
CA LEU A 82 11.01 -4.68 -19.85
C LEU A 82 10.66 -3.70 -20.97
N GLY A 83 11.27 -3.82 -22.15
CA GLY A 83 11.10 -2.85 -23.21
C GLY A 83 9.63 -2.60 -23.58
N ARG A 84 8.92 -3.59 -24.12
CA ARG A 84 7.57 -3.37 -24.68
C ARG A 84 6.45 -3.69 -23.68
N ILE A 85 6.49 -4.86 -23.07
CA ILE A 85 5.46 -5.29 -22.09
C ILE A 85 5.60 -4.48 -20.80
N GLY A 86 6.83 -4.35 -20.29
CA GLY A 86 7.10 -3.63 -19.06
C GLY A 86 6.75 -2.15 -19.16
N THR A 87 7.12 -1.48 -20.24
CA THR A 87 6.77 -0.07 -20.44
C THR A 87 5.26 0.14 -20.49
N LYS A 88 4.51 -0.69 -21.25
CA LYS A 88 3.05 -0.61 -21.27
C LYS A 88 2.45 -0.83 -19.89
N THR A 89 2.88 -1.87 -19.20
CA THR A 89 2.41 -2.23 -17.86
C THR A 89 2.67 -1.09 -16.88
N PHE A 90 3.88 -0.55 -16.86
CA PHE A 90 4.27 0.55 -15.99
C PHE A 90 3.39 1.79 -16.20
N PHE A 91 3.23 2.25 -17.47
CA PHE A 91 2.43 3.44 -17.74
C PHE A 91 0.94 3.24 -17.41
N ILE A 92 0.39 2.03 -17.65
CA ILE A 92 -1.00 1.77 -17.26
C ILE A 92 -1.15 1.80 -15.74
N TYR A 93 -0.23 1.19 -14.98
CA TYR A 93 -0.26 1.25 -13.51
C TYR A 93 -0.15 2.70 -12.99
N MET A 94 0.77 3.48 -13.52
CA MET A 94 0.90 4.89 -13.11
C MET A 94 -0.36 5.69 -13.41
N MET A 95 -0.98 5.43 -14.55
CA MET A 95 -2.24 6.08 -14.95
C MET A 95 -3.40 5.66 -14.03
N THR A 96 -3.57 4.37 -13.74
CA THR A 96 -4.66 3.91 -12.86
C THR A 96 -4.49 4.42 -11.44
N THR A 97 -3.26 4.44 -10.93
CA THR A 97 -2.95 4.99 -9.61
C THR A 97 -3.21 6.50 -9.54
N ALA A 98 -2.82 7.26 -10.58
CA ALA A 98 -3.12 8.70 -10.64
C ALA A 98 -4.63 8.98 -10.68
N LEU A 99 -5.40 8.20 -11.44
CA LEU A 99 -6.86 8.29 -11.48
C LEU A 99 -7.50 7.88 -10.14
N ALA A 100 -6.93 6.88 -9.46
CA ALA A 100 -7.39 6.41 -8.16
C ALA A 100 -7.31 7.52 -7.11
N ILE A 101 -6.13 8.15 -7.00
CA ILE A 101 -5.91 9.20 -6.01
C ILE A 101 -6.65 10.48 -6.36
N ALA A 102 -6.71 10.86 -7.64
CA ALA A 102 -7.50 12.02 -8.07
C ALA A 102 -9.00 11.86 -7.72
N THR A 103 -9.53 10.63 -7.89
CA THR A 103 -10.90 10.29 -7.46
C THR A 103 -11.06 10.43 -5.94
N ALA A 104 -10.11 9.93 -5.16
CA ALA A 104 -10.14 9.99 -3.71
C ALA A 104 -10.09 11.43 -3.18
N ILE A 105 -9.19 12.26 -3.72
CA ILE A 105 -9.11 13.69 -3.41
C ILE A 105 -10.41 14.39 -3.80
N GLY A 106 -10.91 14.16 -5.03
CA GLY A 106 -12.14 14.76 -5.51
C GLY A 106 -13.35 14.44 -4.63
N LEU A 107 -13.54 13.19 -4.24
CA LEU A 107 -14.61 12.77 -3.33
C LEU A 107 -14.38 13.31 -1.91
N GLY A 108 -13.14 13.30 -1.39
CA GLY A 108 -12.81 13.86 -0.09
C GLY A 108 -13.15 15.36 0.02
N VAL A 109 -12.80 16.13 -1.01
CA VAL A 109 -13.13 17.57 -1.10
C VAL A 109 -14.65 17.79 -1.27
N LEU A 110 -15.29 17.01 -2.16
CA LEU A 110 -16.73 17.11 -2.42
C LEU A 110 -17.57 16.88 -1.16
N PHE A 111 -17.24 15.88 -0.37
CA PHE A 111 -17.95 15.55 0.86
C PHE A 111 -17.45 16.33 2.09
N GLY A 112 -16.34 17.06 1.97
CA GLY A 112 -15.79 17.88 3.05
C GLY A 112 -15.46 17.10 4.32
N ILE A 113 -14.90 15.90 4.17
CA ILE A 113 -14.59 15.02 5.30
C ILE A 113 -13.63 15.68 6.28
N GLY A 114 -13.92 15.61 7.58
CA GLY A 114 -13.10 16.23 8.64
C GLY A 114 -13.34 17.71 8.86
N LYS A 115 -14.19 18.39 8.08
CA LYS A 115 -14.53 19.81 8.29
C LYS A 115 -15.37 20.01 9.55
N GLY A 116 -15.10 21.11 10.24
CA GLY A 116 -15.83 21.51 11.46
C GLY A 116 -15.26 20.89 12.73
N MET A 117 -14.10 20.22 12.63
CA MET A 117 -13.28 19.84 13.77
C MET A 117 -12.03 20.71 13.75
N ASP A 118 -11.88 21.58 14.72
CA ASP A 118 -10.65 22.35 14.91
C ASP A 118 -9.89 21.66 16.06
N ILE A 119 -8.91 20.81 15.73
CA ILE A 119 -7.95 20.38 16.72
C ILE A 119 -6.98 21.55 16.90
N GLU A 120 -7.00 22.17 18.08
CA GLU A 120 -5.96 23.09 18.46
C GLU A 120 -4.62 22.33 18.38
N THR A 121 -3.84 22.63 17.36
CA THR A 121 -2.44 22.17 17.29
C THR A 121 -1.70 22.77 18.47
N GLU A 122 -1.07 21.93 19.31
CA GLU A 122 -0.03 22.42 20.22
C GLU A 122 0.85 23.39 19.43
N ALA A 123 1.10 24.58 19.95
CA ALA A 123 1.61 25.80 19.30
C ALA A 123 2.96 25.70 18.54
N ALA A 124 3.33 24.54 18.06
CA ALA A 124 4.60 24.27 17.37
C ALA A 124 4.45 23.70 15.94
N PHE A 125 3.22 23.46 15.44
CA PHE A 125 3.10 23.00 14.06
C PHE A 125 2.86 24.20 13.14
N GLU A 126 3.95 24.80 12.66
CA GLU A 126 3.90 25.68 11.51
C GLU A 126 3.69 24.83 10.25
N ALA A 127 2.50 24.90 9.67
CA ALA A 127 2.25 24.30 8.36
C ALA A 127 3.29 24.84 7.37
N GLN A 128 4.26 23.99 6.99
CA GLN A 128 5.19 24.36 5.93
C GLN A 128 4.41 24.37 4.63
N SER A 129 4.40 25.51 3.93
CA SER A 129 3.85 25.57 2.58
C SER A 129 4.57 24.54 1.70
N ALA A 130 3.82 23.74 0.96
CA ALA A 130 4.40 22.79 0.03
C ALA A 130 5.35 23.53 -0.94
N PRO A 131 6.54 22.97 -1.21
CA PRO A 131 7.47 23.61 -2.14
C PRO A 131 6.82 23.72 -3.53
N PRO A 132 7.12 24.79 -4.30
CA PRO A 132 6.65 24.92 -5.67
C PRO A 132 6.95 23.67 -6.48
N LEU A 133 6.03 23.23 -7.34
CA LEU A 133 6.23 22.02 -8.16
C LEU A 133 7.54 22.03 -8.95
N LEU A 134 7.98 23.21 -9.38
CA LEU A 134 9.26 23.36 -10.10
C LEU A 134 10.45 22.98 -9.21
N ASP A 135 10.42 23.34 -7.94
CA ASP A 135 11.46 23.00 -6.97
C ASP A 135 11.41 21.49 -6.64
N VAL A 136 10.21 20.91 -6.58
CA VAL A 136 10.01 19.46 -6.42
C VAL A 136 10.69 18.72 -7.57
N PHE A 137 10.49 19.15 -8.83
CA PHE A 137 11.13 18.53 -9.99
C PHE A 137 12.63 18.78 -10.06
N SER A 138 13.10 19.97 -9.69
CA SER A 138 14.55 20.29 -9.70
C SER A 138 15.33 19.49 -8.68
N ASN A 139 14.70 19.12 -7.56
CA ASN A 139 15.32 18.36 -6.46
C ASN A 139 15.17 16.84 -6.59
N ILE A 140 14.62 16.34 -7.72
CA ILE A 140 14.52 14.88 -7.97
C ILE A 140 15.91 14.22 -7.93
N ILE A 141 16.92 14.88 -8.52
CA ILE A 141 18.30 14.37 -8.57
C ILE A 141 19.08 14.95 -7.39
N PRO A 142 19.37 14.15 -6.35
CA PRO A 142 20.10 14.66 -5.20
C PRO A 142 21.56 14.91 -5.53
N SER A 143 22.13 16.03 -5.09
CA SER A 143 23.57 16.28 -5.13
C SER A 143 24.34 15.33 -4.19
N ASN A 144 23.68 14.87 -3.12
CA ASN A 144 24.22 13.89 -2.18
C ASN A 144 23.09 12.94 -1.73
N PRO A 145 23.07 11.68 -2.22
CA PRO A 145 22.04 10.73 -1.87
C PRO A 145 22.03 10.33 -0.38
N ILE A 146 23.19 10.37 0.30
CA ILE A 146 23.24 10.06 1.74
C ILE A 146 22.59 11.19 2.55
N SER A 147 22.82 12.45 2.17
CA SER A 147 22.13 13.58 2.78
C SER A 147 20.62 13.52 2.55
N ALA A 148 20.19 13.18 1.33
CA ALA A 148 18.78 12.99 1.02
C ALA A 148 18.13 11.88 1.90
N MET A 149 18.84 10.77 2.12
CA MET A 149 18.36 9.71 3.04
C MET A 149 18.31 10.17 4.50
N ALA A 150 19.30 10.96 4.96
CA ALA A 150 19.31 11.48 6.33
C ALA A 150 18.21 12.50 6.59
N ASN A 151 17.89 13.32 5.59
CA ASN A 151 16.83 14.34 5.67
C ASN A 151 15.44 13.76 5.39
N GLY A 152 15.33 12.56 4.81
CA GLY A 152 14.06 11.96 4.39
C GLY A 152 13.49 12.55 3.10
N ASP A 153 14.35 13.05 2.18
CA ASP A 153 13.96 13.63 0.88
C ASP A 153 13.50 12.52 -0.07
N MET A 154 12.24 12.10 0.08
CA MET A 154 11.72 10.85 -0.51
C MET A 154 11.83 10.80 -2.02
N LEU A 155 11.54 11.89 -2.72
CA LEU A 155 11.61 11.95 -4.18
C LEU A 155 13.03 11.64 -4.68
N SER A 156 14.03 12.22 -4.02
CA SER A 156 15.45 11.97 -4.29
C SER A 156 15.85 10.53 -3.99
N ILE A 157 15.35 9.97 -2.88
CA ILE A 157 15.58 8.57 -2.49
C ILE A 157 15.00 7.62 -3.53
N ILE A 158 13.75 7.85 -3.99
CA ILE A 158 13.07 7.06 -5.02
C ILE A 158 13.88 7.09 -6.33
N PHE A 159 14.29 8.29 -6.79
CA PHE A 159 15.10 8.44 -7.99
C PHE A 159 16.41 7.64 -7.88
N PHE A 160 17.12 7.80 -6.76
CA PHE A 160 18.37 7.10 -6.53
C PHE A 160 18.21 5.58 -6.46
N ALA A 161 17.14 5.09 -5.81
CA ALA A 161 16.81 3.66 -5.74
C ALA A 161 16.53 3.07 -7.14
N ILE A 162 15.75 3.77 -7.97
CA ILE A 162 15.46 3.36 -9.35
C ILE A 162 16.76 3.31 -10.16
N LEU A 163 17.61 4.33 -10.04
CA LEU A 163 18.90 4.39 -10.73
C LEU A 163 19.81 3.24 -10.34
N ILE A 164 19.89 2.88 -9.05
CA ILE A 164 20.64 1.71 -8.57
C ILE A 164 20.06 0.44 -9.18
N GLY A 165 18.74 0.23 -9.12
CA GLY A 165 18.09 -0.96 -9.66
C GLY A 165 18.35 -1.15 -11.16
N ILE A 166 18.23 -0.08 -11.96
CA ILE A 166 18.57 -0.09 -13.39
C ILE A 166 20.05 -0.41 -13.61
N SER A 167 20.95 0.19 -12.80
CA SER A 167 22.39 -0.06 -12.90
C SER A 167 22.73 -1.52 -12.61
N ILE A 168 22.10 -2.14 -11.61
CA ILE A 168 22.24 -3.57 -11.29
C ILE A 168 21.78 -4.44 -12.46
N LEU A 169 20.63 -4.13 -13.07
CA LEU A 169 20.14 -4.82 -14.27
C LEU A 169 21.12 -4.69 -15.45
N MET A 170 21.74 -3.54 -15.64
CA MET A 170 22.75 -3.31 -16.70
C MET A 170 24.03 -4.10 -16.46
N VAL A 171 24.46 -4.29 -15.23
CA VAL A 171 25.60 -5.18 -14.87
C VAL A 171 25.27 -6.63 -15.21
N GLY A 172 24.03 -7.06 -15.04
CA GLY A 172 23.54 -8.37 -15.42
C GLY A 172 24.07 -9.51 -14.56
N LYS A 173 24.48 -10.63 -15.18
CA LYS A 173 24.87 -11.87 -14.49
C LYS A 173 25.86 -11.69 -13.32
N PRO A 174 26.93 -10.85 -13.40
CA PRO A 174 27.84 -10.64 -12.27
C PRO A 174 27.17 -10.05 -11.02
N ALA A 175 26.08 -9.32 -11.18
CA ALA A 175 25.35 -8.71 -10.07
C ALA A 175 24.35 -9.65 -9.37
N LYS A 176 24.19 -10.92 -9.79
CA LYS A 176 23.22 -11.86 -9.23
C LYS A 176 23.37 -12.01 -7.70
N GLY A 177 24.59 -12.13 -7.19
CA GLY A 177 24.85 -12.21 -5.75
C GLY A 177 24.46 -10.94 -4.99
N LEU A 178 24.62 -9.76 -5.61
CA LEU A 178 24.16 -8.51 -5.02
C LEU A 178 22.64 -8.44 -4.94
N VAL A 179 21.92 -8.88 -6.00
CA VAL A 179 20.45 -8.95 -5.99
C VAL A 179 19.95 -9.84 -4.85
N GLN A 180 20.51 -11.05 -4.70
CA GLN A 180 20.16 -11.96 -3.61
C GLN A 180 20.42 -11.35 -2.22
N SER A 181 21.51 -10.62 -2.06
CA SER A 181 21.81 -9.91 -0.81
C SER A 181 20.79 -8.81 -0.53
N LEU A 182 20.39 -8.05 -1.54
CA LEU A 182 19.37 -7.00 -1.42
C LEU A 182 17.98 -7.57 -1.08
N GLU A 183 17.61 -8.70 -1.69
CA GLU A 183 16.37 -9.43 -1.36
C GLU A 183 16.37 -9.88 0.11
N LEU A 184 17.48 -10.43 0.59
CA LEU A 184 17.63 -10.80 2.00
C LEU A 184 17.53 -9.58 2.94
N ILE A 185 18.16 -8.46 2.58
CA ILE A 185 18.03 -7.20 3.34
C ILE A 185 16.57 -6.73 3.35
N ASN A 186 15.88 -6.82 2.21
CA ASN A 186 14.46 -6.49 2.11
C ASN A 186 13.61 -7.37 3.06
N GLU A 187 13.87 -8.67 3.13
CA GLU A 187 13.20 -9.56 4.08
C GLU A 187 13.46 -9.15 5.54
N VAL A 188 14.69 -8.78 5.87
CA VAL A 188 15.03 -8.26 7.22
C VAL A 188 14.22 -7.01 7.53
N ILE A 189 14.12 -6.05 6.59
CA ILE A 189 13.32 -4.83 6.77
C ILE A 189 11.83 -5.18 6.95
N LEU A 190 11.28 -6.12 6.18
CA LEU A 190 9.90 -6.57 6.33
C LEU A 190 9.66 -7.27 7.69
N LYS A 191 10.66 -7.96 8.25
CA LYS A 191 10.59 -8.47 9.63
C LYS A 191 10.61 -7.34 10.66
N MET A 192 11.39 -6.27 10.44
CA MET A 192 11.35 -5.07 11.30
C MET A 192 9.95 -4.43 11.26
N VAL A 193 9.34 -4.29 10.07
CA VAL A 193 7.93 -3.85 9.95
C VAL A 193 7.02 -4.73 10.81
N THR A 194 7.16 -6.06 10.71
CA THR A 194 6.35 -7.01 11.48
C THR A 194 6.52 -6.81 13.00
N ILE A 195 7.74 -6.59 13.47
CA ILE A 195 8.03 -6.34 14.90
C ILE A 195 7.32 -5.07 15.37
N ILE A 196 7.44 -3.97 14.60
CA ILE A 196 6.81 -2.69 14.93
C ILE A 196 5.29 -2.79 14.86
N MET A 197 4.74 -3.47 13.85
CA MET A 197 3.29 -3.70 13.74
C MET A 197 2.72 -4.54 14.89
N ASN A 198 3.52 -5.39 15.54
CA ASN A 198 3.10 -6.08 16.77
C ASN A 198 2.92 -5.14 17.96
N LEU A 199 3.51 -3.93 17.92
CA LEU A 199 3.28 -2.88 18.90
C LEU A 199 2.04 -2.03 18.59
N ALA A 200 1.46 -2.16 17.38
CA ALA A 200 0.31 -1.37 16.94
C ALA A 200 -0.89 -1.39 17.92
N PRO A 201 -1.28 -2.52 18.54
CA PRO A 201 -2.39 -2.50 19.51
C PRO A 201 -2.18 -1.49 20.65
N TYR A 202 -0.96 -1.36 21.15
CA TYR A 202 -0.64 -0.42 22.25
C TYR A 202 -0.62 1.03 21.74
N GLY A 203 -0.02 1.26 20.56
CA GLY A 203 -0.01 2.58 19.91
C GLY A 203 -1.41 3.07 19.56
N VAL A 204 -2.24 2.20 18.96
CA VAL A 204 -3.64 2.50 18.60
C VAL A 204 -4.47 2.82 19.83
N PHE A 205 -4.36 2.00 20.90
CA PHE A 205 -5.04 2.26 22.14
C PHE A 205 -4.70 3.64 22.70
N ALA A 206 -3.42 3.96 22.81
CA ALA A 206 -2.97 5.22 23.40
C ALA A 206 -3.37 6.44 22.57
N LEU A 207 -3.18 6.37 21.24
CA LEU A 207 -3.52 7.47 20.31
C LEU A 207 -5.02 7.74 20.31
N LEU A 208 -5.86 6.70 20.25
CA LEU A 208 -7.31 6.87 20.25
C LEU A 208 -7.83 7.27 21.63
N ALA A 209 -7.27 6.74 22.71
CA ALA A 209 -7.66 7.16 24.06
C ALA A 209 -7.36 8.65 24.27
N LYS A 210 -6.20 9.14 23.82
CA LYS A 210 -5.87 10.56 23.83
C LYS A 210 -6.85 11.35 22.98
N ALA A 211 -7.00 11.03 21.71
CA ALA A 211 -7.85 11.75 20.78
C ALA A 211 -9.32 11.81 21.22
N MET A 212 -9.87 10.69 21.74
CA MET A 212 -11.23 10.64 22.26
C MET A 212 -11.40 11.41 23.57
N SER A 213 -10.36 11.50 24.40
CA SER A 213 -10.41 12.30 25.62
C SER A 213 -10.44 13.82 25.34
N GLU A 214 -9.90 14.24 24.20
CA GLU A 214 -9.86 15.63 23.75
C GLU A 214 -11.11 16.01 22.92
N LEU A 215 -11.49 15.18 21.94
CA LEU A 215 -12.48 15.49 20.90
C LEU A 215 -13.86 14.85 21.12
N GLY A 216 -13.96 13.87 21.99
CA GLY A 216 -15.23 13.20 22.29
C GLY A 216 -15.86 12.49 21.09
N LEU A 217 -17.22 12.50 21.00
CA LEU A 217 -17.99 11.81 19.95
C LEU A 217 -17.83 12.42 18.56
N ASP A 218 -17.44 13.70 18.46
CA ASP A 218 -17.32 14.38 17.15
C ASP A 218 -16.24 13.73 16.27
N LEU A 219 -15.18 13.21 16.90
CA LEU A 219 -14.16 12.43 16.19
C LEU A 219 -14.74 11.14 15.58
N ILE A 220 -15.66 10.46 16.26
CA ILE A 220 -16.28 9.23 15.74
C ILE A 220 -17.06 9.52 14.47
N TRP A 221 -17.87 10.59 14.45
CA TRP A 221 -18.63 11.00 13.28
C TRP A 221 -17.71 11.36 12.11
N SER A 222 -16.63 12.07 12.38
CA SER A 222 -15.64 12.43 11.36
C SER A 222 -14.91 11.19 10.82
N LEU A 223 -14.54 10.24 11.68
CA LEU A 223 -13.94 8.96 11.26
C LEU A 223 -14.91 8.12 10.43
N LEU A 224 -16.19 8.09 10.77
CA LEU A 224 -17.21 7.42 9.94
C LEU A 224 -17.33 8.07 8.56
N GLY A 225 -17.26 9.40 8.48
CA GLY A 225 -17.19 10.13 7.20
C GLY A 225 -15.95 9.74 6.39
N TYR A 226 -14.78 9.73 7.01
CA TYR A 226 -13.54 9.26 6.38
C TYR A 226 -13.67 7.82 5.83
N VAL A 227 -14.13 6.88 6.64
CA VAL A 227 -14.33 5.47 6.26
C VAL A 227 -15.31 5.36 5.09
N ALA A 228 -16.44 6.06 5.14
CA ALA A 228 -17.47 6.05 4.10
C ALA A 228 -16.93 6.56 2.76
N VAL A 229 -16.20 7.67 2.77
CA VAL A 229 -15.63 8.25 1.54
C VAL A 229 -14.50 7.39 1.00
N LEU A 230 -13.67 6.80 1.87
CA LEU A 230 -12.61 5.87 1.44
C LEU A 230 -13.21 4.63 0.79
N ILE A 231 -14.18 3.98 1.41
CA ILE A 231 -14.86 2.81 0.83
C ILE A 231 -15.58 3.22 -0.47
N GLY A 232 -16.26 4.36 -0.48
CA GLY A 232 -16.90 4.88 -1.69
C GLY A 232 -15.91 5.10 -2.83
N SER A 233 -14.72 5.64 -2.53
CA SER A 233 -13.64 5.84 -3.50
C SER A 233 -13.09 4.52 -4.03
N LEU A 234 -12.88 3.52 -3.16
CA LEU A 234 -12.45 2.17 -3.55
C LEU A 234 -13.46 1.50 -4.47
N VAL A 235 -14.75 1.56 -4.11
CA VAL A 235 -15.85 1.01 -4.90
C VAL A 235 -15.96 1.71 -6.25
N PHE A 236 -15.91 3.04 -6.26
CA PHE A 236 -15.95 3.83 -7.50
C PHE A 236 -14.77 3.50 -8.40
N HIS A 237 -13.55 3.52 -7.85
CA HIS A 237 -12.35 3.20 -8.64
C HIS A 237 -12.42 1.80 -9.23
N PHE A 238 -12.80 0.80 -8.42
CA PHE A 238 -12.87 -0.59 -8.88
C PHE A 238 -13.97 -0.81 -9.93
N PHE A 239 -15.21 -0.41 -9.65
CA PHE A 239 -16.35 -0.72 -10.52
C PHE A 239 -16.52 0.26 -11.68
N VAL A 240 -16.02 1.48 -11.58
CA VAL A 240 -16.16 2.50 -12.62
C VAL A 240 -14.83 2.72 -13.32
N THR A 241 -13.84 3.30 -12.66
CA THR A 241 -12.59 3.73 -13.31
C THR A 241 -11.86 2.54 -13.94
N MET A 242 -11.58 1.49 -13.14
CA MET A 242 -10.83 0.33 -13.60
C MET A 242 -11.59 -0.46 -14.67
N MET A 243 -12.91 -0.60 -14.54
CA MET A 243 -13.73 -1.31 -15.53
C MET A 243 -13.85 -0.53 -16.84
N ILE A 244 -13.88 0.80 -16.80
CA ILE A 244 -13.80 1.64 -18.00
C ILE A 244 -12.44 1.45 -18.67
N VAL A 245 -11.34 1.52 -17.92
CA VAL A 245 -9.98 1.30 -18.48
C VAL A 245 -9.87 -0.08 -19.09
N LEU A 246 -10.31 -1.14 -18.39
CA LEU A 246 -10.32 -2.50 -18.92
C LEU A 246 -11.12 -2.58 -20.23
N LYS A 247 -12.34 -2.02 -20.26
CA LYS A 247 -13.21 -2.08 -21.43
C LYS A 247 -12.66 -1.30 -22.62
N LEU A 248 -12.19 -0.08 -22.40
CA LEU A 248 -11.69 0.79 -23.47
C LEU A 248 -10.35 0.32 -24.02
N ALA A 249 -9.42 -0.14 -23.14
CA ALA A 249 -8.08 -0.54 -23.57
C ALA A 249 -8.03 -1.95 -24.18
N SER A 250 -8.95 -2.87 -23.80
CA SER A 250 -8.89 -4.26 -24.27
C SER A 250 -10.15 -4.77 -24.97
N GLY A 251 -11.30 -4.10 -24.82
CA GLY A 251 -12.58 -4.58 -25.28
C GLY A 251 -13.14 -5.78 -24.54
N LEU A 252 -12.48 -6.27 -23.50
CA LEU A 252 -12.87 -7.45 -22.72
C LEU A 252 -14.21 -7.26 -21.99
N SER A 253 -14.90 -8.38 -21.70
CA SER A 253 -16.15 -8.38 -20.95
C SER A 253 -15.89 -8.08 -19.48
N VAL A 254 -16.39 -6.95 -19.00
CA VAL A 254 -16.32 -6.56 -17.57
C VAL A 254 -16.99 -7.60 -16.67
N ARG A 255 -18.17 -8.12 -17.07
CA ARG A 255 -18.89 -9.13 -16.28
C ARG A 255 -18.07 -10.39 -16.09
N THR A 256 -17.41 -10.86 -17.16
CA THR A 256 -16.53 -12.03 -17.13
C THR A 256 -15.34 -11.79 -16.18
N PHE A 257 -14.69 -10.63 -16.29
CA PHE A 257 -13.60 -10.25 -15.41
C PHE A 257 -14.01 -10.28 -13.93
N LEU A 258 -15.09 -9.57 -13.58
CA LEU A 258 -15.59 -9.49 -12.20
C LEU A 258 -15.94 -10.88 -11.63
N THR A 259 -16.54 -11.76 -12.45
CA THR A 259 -16.90 -13.12 -12.01
C THR A 259 -15.64 -13.95 -11.70
N LYS A 260 -14.60 -13.83 -12.53
CA LYS A 260 -13.36 -14.62 -12.38
C LYS A 260 -12.45 -14.10 -11.27
N MET A 261 -12.56 -12.82 -10.91
CA MET A 261 -11.75 -12.20 -9.86
C MET A 261 -12.20 -12.49 -8.43
N ARG A 262 -13.41 -13.01 -8.21
CA ARG A 262 -13.99 -13.17 -6.87
C ARG A 262 -13.08 -13.95 -5.90
N GLU A 263 -12.52 -15.05 -6.35
CA GLU A 263 -11.63 -15.89 -5.53
C GLU A 263 -10.37 -15.13 -5.08
N VAL A 264 -9.74 -14.42 -6.02
CA VAL A 264 -8.57 -13.59 -5.76
C VAL A 264 -8.89 -12.48 -4.76
N GLN A 265 -10.04 -11.81 -4.93
CA GLN A 265 -10.48 -10.72 -4.04
C GLN A 265 -10.75 -11.21 -2.62
N ILE A 266 -11.42 -12.36 -2.46
CA ILE A 266 -11.67 -12.95 -1.13
C ILE A 266 -10.35 -13.31 -0.43
N PHE A 267 -9.40 -13.89 -1.16
CA PHE A 267 -8.10 -14.23 -0.60
C PHE A 267 -7.28 -12.98 -0.23
N ALA A 268 -7.24 -11.99 -1.12
CA ALA A 268 -6.58 -10.72 -0.88
C ALA A 268 -7.17 -9.98 0.33
N PHE A 269 -8.49 -9.94 0.44
CA PHE A 269 -9.20 -9.40 1.59
C PHE A 269 -8.79 -10.11 2.89
N SER A 270 -8.71 -11.44 2.88
CA SER A 270 -8.38 -12.23 4.06
C SER A 270 -6.93 -12.04 4.51
N THR A 271 -6.00 -11.90 3.56
CA THR A 271 -4.55 -11.80 3.86
C THR A 271 -4.06 -10.37 4.07
N SER A 272 -4.74 -9.38 3.49
CA SER A 272 -4.27 -7.99 3.36
C SER A 272 -2.85 -7.92 2.77
N SER A 273 -2.48 -8.84 1.88
CA SER A 273 -1.15 -8.91 1.28
C SER A 273 -1.23 -9.21 -0.21
N SER A 274 -0.84 -8.24 -1.05
CA SER A 274 -0.74 -8.44 -2.50
C SER A 274 0.30 -9.52 -2.82
N ASN A 275 1.42 -9.54 -2.10
CA ASN A 275 2.48 -10.54 -2.29
C ASN A 275 1.98 -11.97 -2.01
N ALA A 276 1.27 -12.17 -0.89
CA ALA A 276 0.69 -13.48 -0.57
C ALA A 276 -0.38 -13.92 -1.58
N THR A 277 -0.97 -12.98 -2.33
CA THR A 277 -2.02 -13.24 -3.31
C THR A 277 -1.46 -13.55 -4.70
N ILE A 278 -0.18 -13.29 -4.97
CA ILE A 278 0.46 -13.53 -6.28
C ILE A 278 0.15 -14.91 -6.86
N PRO A 279 0.31 -16.04 -6.15
CA PRO A 279 0.07 -17.37 -6.73
C PRO A 279 -1.37 -17.56 -7.23
N ILE A 280 -2.36 -17.07 -6.46
CA ILE A 280 -3.77 -17.18 -6.82
C ILE A 280 -4.10 -16.24 -7.99
N THR A 281 -3.53 -15.04 -8.01
CA THR A 281 -3.68 -14.11 -9.14
C THR A 281 -3.10 -14.69 -10.41
N LEU A 282 -1.88 -15.24 -10.35
CA LEU A 282 -1.22 -15.91 -11.49
C LEU A 282 -2.08 -17.04 -12.04
N ARG A 283 -2.54 -17.95 -11.17
CA ARG A 283 -3.42 -19.03 -11.57
C ARG A 283 -4.71 -18.51 -12.23
N THR A 284 -5.34 -17.51 -11.64
CA THR A 284 -6.59 -16.95 -12.18
C THR A 284 -6.38 -16.31 -13.55
N VAL A 285 -5.36 -15.47 -13.71
CA VAL A 285 -5.14 -14.81 -15.02
C VAL A 285 -4.70 -15.80 -16.09
N THR A 286 -3.94 -16.84 -15.76
CA THR A 286 -3.48 -17.84 -16.73
C THR A 286 -4.56 -18.88 -17.04
N LYS A 287 -5.06 -19.60 -16.04
CA LYS A 287 -5.95 -20.76 -16.24
C LYS A 287 -7.42 -20.34 -16.45
N ARG A 288 -7.88 -19.25 -15.83
CA ARG A 288 -9.26 -18.79 -15.95
C ARG A 288 -9.45 -17.67 -16.97
N MET A 289 -8.47 -16.78 -17.13
CA MET A 289 -8.57 -15.65 -18.08
C MET A 289 -7.82 -15.89 -19.39
N GLY A 290 -7.05 -16.97 -19.51
CA GLY A 290 -6.36 -17.33 -20.76
C GLY A 290 -5.16 -16.44 -21.10
N VAL A 291 -4.60 -15.74 -20.11
CA VAL A 291 -3.37 -14.98 -20.30
C VAL A 291 -2.19 -15.91 -20.42
N ASN A 292 -1.33 -15.68 -21.42
CA ASN A 292 -0.11 -16.45 -21.59
C ASN A 292 0.83 -16.26 -20.37
N ASN A 293 1.42 -17.36 -19.91
CA ASN A 293 2.27 -17.36 -18.72
C ASN A 293 3.45 -16.39 -18.84
N SER A 294 4.03 -16.20 -20.03
CA SER A 294 5.14 -15.25 -20.25
C SER A 294 4.78 -13.79 -19.94
N VAL A 295 3.50 -13.40 -20.03
CA VAL A 295 3.03 -12.08 -19.63
C VAL A 295 2.67 -12.07 -18.17
N ALA A 296 1.90 -13.08 -17.70
CA ALA A 296 1.39 -13.15 -16.35
C ALA A 296 2.51 -13.20 -15.31
N SER A 297 3.53 -14.05 -15.51
CA SER A 297 4.66 -14.21 -14.59
C SER A 297 5.52 -12.96 -14.43
N PHE A 298 5.43 -12.02 -15.38
CA PHE A 298 6.04 -10.70 -15.25
C PHE A 298 5.07 -9.68 -14.65
N THR A 299 3.87 -9.52 -15.22
CA THR A 299 2.98 -8.39 -14.90
C THR A 299 2.36 -8.51 -13.52
N VAL A 300 2.04 -9.71 -13.03
CA VAL A 300 1.40 -9.91 -11.71
C VAL A 300 2.37 -9.62 -10.55
N PRO A 301 3.58 -10.19 -10.48
CA PRO A 301 4.55 -9.82 -9.44
C PRO A 301 4.98 -8.36 -9.53
N PHE A 302 5.10 -7.82 -10.73
CA PHE A 302 5.41 -6.41 -10.96
C PHE A 302 4.30 -5.49 -10.42
N GLY A 303 3.02 -5.84 -10.65
CA GLY A 303 1.87 -5.15 -10.10
C GLY A 303 1.84 -5.19 -8.58
N ALA A 304 2.07 -6.35 -7.99
CA ALA A 304 2.08 -6.50 -6.52
C ALA A 304 3.12 -5.61 -5.80
N THR A 305 4.10 -5.06 -6.54
CA THR A 305 5.13 -4.15 -6.02
C THR A 305 4.97 -2.70 -6.48
N ILE A 306 4.23 -2.44 -7.56
CA ILE A 306 4.16 -1.10 -8.19
C ILE A 306 2.73 -0.56 -8.20
N ASN A 307 1.74 -1.43 -8.29
CA ASN A 307 0.34 -1.03 -8.45
C ASN A 307 -0.40 -1.06 -7.12
N MET A 308 -0.44 0.06 -6.43
CA MET A 308 -1.09 0.20 -5.12
C MET A 308 -2.25 1.20 -5.16
N ASP A 309 -3.17 1.04 -6.12
CA ASP A 309 -4.32 1.95 -6.33
C ASP A 309 -5.15 2.15 -5.06
N GLY A 310 -5.47 1.06 -4.34
CA GLY A 310 -6.22 1.14 -3.10
C GLY A 310 -5.46 1.87 -1.98
N THR A 311 -4.12 1.69 -1.92
CA THR A 311 -3.27 2.41 -0.98
C THR A 311 -3.18 3.90 -1.34
N ALA A 312 -3.07 4.23 -2.63
CA ALA A 312 -3.08 5.61 -3.10
C ALA A 312 -4.43 6.31 -2.80
N ILE A 313 -5.56 5.60 -2.93
CA ILE A 313 -6.88 6.11 -2.51
C ILE A 313 -6.88 6.45 -1.02
N MET A 314 -6.35 5.59 -0.17
CA MET A 314 -6.23 5.88 1.26
C MET A 314 -5.37 7.11 1.50
N GLN A 315 -4.22 7.23 0.85
CA GLN A 315 -3.34 8.38 0.99
C GLN A 315 -4.05 9.69 0.62
N GLY A 316 -4.76 9.72 -0.51
CA GLY A 316 -5.54 10.90 -0.92
C GLY A 316 -6.68 11.23 0.05
N THR A 317 -7.47 10.23 0.44
CA THR A 317 -8.58 10.44 1.39
C THR A 317 -8.07 10.90 2.77
N ALA A 318 -7.01 10.27 3.28
CA ALA A 318 -6.41 10.61 4.56
C ALA A 318 -5.81 12.01 4.56
N THR A 319 -5.18 12.42 3.45
CA THR A 319 -4.62 13.77 3.31
C THR A 319 -5.72 14.84 3.44
N ILE A 320 -6.84 14.69 2.73
CA ILE A 320 -7.96 15.63 2.83
C ILE A 320 -8.57 15.63 4.24
N PHE A 321 -8.75 14.44 4.81
CA PHE A 321 -9.32 14.30 6.15
C PHE A 321 -8.47 14.99 7.21
N ILE A 322 -7.17 14.71 7.24
CA ILE A 322 -6.24 15.28 8.22
C ILE A 322 -6.04 16.78 7.98
N ALA A 323 -5.93 17.24 6.73
CA ALA A 323 -5.85 18.67 6.44
C ALA A 323 -7.06 19.43 7.01
N ASN A 324 -8.27 18.92 6.77
CA ASN A 324 -9.50 19.56 7.28
C ASN A 324 -9.60 19.53 8.82
N ILE A 325 -9.19 18.44 9.47
CA ILE A 325 -9.20 18.33 10.95
C ILE A 325 -8.23 19.33 11.58
N TYR A 326 -7.07 19.53 10.97
CA TYR A 326 -6.06 20.46 11.48
C TYR A 326 -6.22 21.90 10.94
N GLY A 327 -7.33 22.21 10.24
CA GLY A 327 -7.59 23.52 9.68
C GLY A 327 -6.56 23.98 8.63
N ILE A 328 -5.88 23.03 7.96
CA ILE A 328 -4.86 23.32 6.94
C ILE A 328 -5.51 23.31 5.57
N ASP A 329 -5.56 24.50 4.93
CA ASP A 329 -6.07 24.62 3.58
C ASP A 329 -5.07 24.12 2.55
N LEU A 330 -5.46 23.10 1.78
CA LEU A 330 -4.68 22.58 0.66
C LEU A 330 -5.16 23.24 -0.65
N GLY A 331 -4.22 23.77 -1.42
CA GLY A 331 -4.46 24.32 -2.75
C GLY A 331 -4.26 23.28 -3.87
N ILE A 332 -4.38 23.73 -5.11
CA ILE A 332 -4.18 22.87 -6.29
C ILE A 332 -2.75 22.31 -6.34
N THR A 333 -1.76 23.10 -5.93
CA THR A 333 -0.35 22.68 -5.90
C THR A 333 -0.15 21.50 -4.95
N GLU A 334 -0.74 21.58 -3.75
CA GLU A 334 -0.67 20.53 -2.74
C GLU A 334 -1.39 19.27 -3.24
N TYR A 335 -2.56 19.38 -3.87
CA TYR A 335 -3.26 18.24 -4.46
C TYR A 335 -2.43 17.54 -5.55
N LEU A 336 -1.80 18.30 -6.45
CA LEU A 336 -0.93 17.76 -7.48
C LEU A 336 0.32 17.09 -6.88
N THR A 337 0.86 17.68 -5.81
CA THR A 337 1.98 17.10 -5.06
C THR A 337 1.57 15.78 -4.40
N VAL A 338 0.39 15.71 -3.78
CA VAL A 338 -0.15 14.47 -3.20
C VAL A 338 -0.32 13.40 -4.28
N ILE A 339 -0.87 13.74 -5.45
CA ILE A 339 -1.01 12.80 -6.57
C ILE A 339 0.37 12.27 -6.99
N LEU A 340 1.31 13.16 -7.24
CA LEU A 340 2.67 12.79 -7.67
C LEU A 340 3.35 11.90 -6.63
N MET A 341 3.34 12.31 -5.37
CA MET A 341 4.02 11.59 -4.28
C MET A 341 3.38 10.22 -4.02
N SER A 342 2.06 10.10 -4.08
CA SER A 342 1.39 8.81 -3.90
C SER A 342 1.61 7.86 -5.08
N VAL A 343 1.66 8.37 -6.32
CA VAL A 343 2.02 7.58 -7.51
C VAL A 343 3.46 7.05 -7.35
N LEU A 344 4.39 7.89 -6.93
CA LEU A 344 5.78 7.47 -6.68
C LEU A 344 5.90 6.52 -5.49
N ALA A 345 5.15 6.77 -4.41
CA ALA A 345 5.09 5.89 -3.25
C ALA A 345 4.55 4.51 -3.61
N SER A 346 3.59 4.42 -4.53
CA SER A 346 3.04 3.14 -4.96
C SER A 346 4.11 2.23 -5.56
N VAL A 347 5.10 2.81 -6.26
CA VAL A 347 6.21 2.07 -6.91
C VAL A 347 7.14 1.40 -5.89
N GLY A 348 7.20 1.88 -4.65
CA GLY A 348 8.08 1.33 -3.60
C GLY A 348 7.34 0.67 -2.44
N THR A 349 6.01 0.58 -2.52
CA THR A 349 5.20 0.02 -1.43
C THR A 349 5.24 -1.50 -1.47
N ALA A 350 5.84 -2.13 -0.46
CA ALA A 350 5.79 -3.59 -0.36
C ALA A 350 4.35 -4.08 -0.13
N GLY A 351 3.96 -5.13 -0.85
CA GLY A 351 2.62 -5.73 -0.81
C GLY A 351 2.34 -6.53 0.47
N VAL A 352 2.67 -5.96 1.65
CA VAL A 352 2.45 -6.57 2.97
C VAL A 352 1.64 -5.63 3.87
N PRO A 353 0.90 -6.17 4.85
CA PRO A 353 0.03 -5.38 5.72
C PRO A 353 0.76 -4.25 6.46
N GLY A 354 0.13 -3.07 6.52
CA GLY A 354 0.58 -1.92 7.32
C GLY A 354 1.60 -1.00 6.63
N VAL A 355 2.21 -1.40 5.51
CA VAL A 355 3.20 -0.55 4.79
C VAL A 355 2.55 0.72 4.23
N GLY A 356 1.27 0.66 3.86
CA GLY A 356 0.54 1.83 3.37
C GLY A 356 0.55 3.02 4.33
N LEU A 357 0.45 2.77 5.65
CA LEU A 357 0.53 3.84 6.67
C LEU A 357 1.93 4.44 6.78
N ILE A 358 2.97 3.62 6.58
CA ILE A 358 4.36 4.10 6.55
C ILE A 358 4.53 5.06 5.37
N MET A 359 4.02 4.68 4.20
CA MET A 359 4.08 5.51 3.00
C MET A 359 3.22 6.78 3.11
N LEU A 360 2.11 6.74 3.86
CA LEU A 360 1.30 7.92 4.14
C LEU A 360 2.08 9.00 4.89
N SER A 361 2.96 8.62 5.82
CA SER A 361 3.79 9.60 6.56
C SER A 361 4.70 10.39 5.62
N MET A 362 5.15 9.77 4.52
CA MET A 362 5.91 10.42 3.47
C MET A 362 5.08 11.46 2.72
N VAL A 363 3.83 11.11 2.36
CA VAL A 363 2.91 12.03 1.67
C VAL A 363 2.61 13.22 2.57
N PHE A 364 2.32 13.01 3.85
CA PHE A 364 2.05 14.07 4.82
C PHE A 364 3.23 15.01 4.98
N ALA A 365 4.45 14.47 5.15
CA ALA A 365 5.65 15.29 5.28
C ALA A 365 5.86 16.20 4.06
N GLN A 366 5.52 15.73 2.85
CA GLN A 366 5.72 16.48 1.61
C GLN A 366 4.74 17.65 1.45
N VAL A 367 3.53 17.55 2.02
CA VAL A 367 2.52 18.61 1.95
C VAL A 367 2.35 19.36 3.27
N GLY A 368 3.30 19.19 4.20
CA GLY A 368 3.33 19.91 5.46
C GLY A 368 2.19 19.55 6.42
N LEU A 369 1.72 18.31 6.39
CA LEU A 369 0.72 17.82 7.34
C LEU A 369 1.37 17.14 8.56
N PRO A 370 0.77 17.25 9.77
CA PRO A 370 1.26 16.59 10.96
C PRO A 370 1.17 15.07 10.81
N ILE A 371 2.31 14.39 10.95
CA ILE A 371 2.38 12.93 10.81
C ILE A 371 1.66 12.25 11.98
N GLU A 372 1.53 12.91 13.10
CA GLU A 372 0.76 12.51 14.28
C GLU A 372 -0.73 12.26 13.93
N GLY A 373 -1.27 12.95 12.92
CA GLY A 373 -2.62 12.74 12.38
C GLY A 373 -2.87 11.33 11.88
N ILE A 374 -1.82 10.56 11.52
CA ILE A 374 -1.95 9.13 11.18
C ILE A 374 -2.55 8.35 12.35
N GLY A 375 -2.28 8.76 13.59
CA GLY A 375 -2.82 8.14 14.79
C GLY A 375 -4.34 8.10 14.82
N LEU A 376 -5.01 9.10 14.25
CA LEU A 376 -6.47 9.19 14.23
C LEU A 376 -7.12 8.11 13.35
N ILE A 377 -6.49 7.79 12.22
CA ILE A 377 -7.03 6.83 11.24
C ILE A 377 -6.52 5.40 11.44
N LEU A 378 -5.47 5.23 12.24
CA LEU A 378 -4.76 3.97 12.40
C LEU A 378 -5.65 2.87 12.98
N GLY A 379 -6.60 3.22 13.83
CA GLY A 379 -7.56 2.27 14.42
C GLY A 379 -8.45 1.59 13.39
N VAL A 380 -8.92 2.33 12.40
CA VAL A 380 -9.82 1.82 11.35
C VAL A 380 -9.05 1.25 10.16
N ASP A 381 -7.78 1.57 10.03
CA ASP A 381 -6.96 1.24 8.86
C ASP A 381 -6.88 -0.27 8.57
N ARG A 382 -6.85 -1.11 9.59
CA ARG A 382 -6.71 -2.56 9.40
C ARG A 382 -7.84 -3.18 8.58
N ILE A 383 -9.09 -2.76 8.79
CA ILE A 383 -10.25 -3.24 8.03
C ILE A 383 -10.20 -2.66 6.61
N LEU A 384 -9.80 -1.39 6.50
CA LEU A 384 -9.67 -0.70 5.23
C LEU A 384 -8.54 -1.30 4.37
N ASP A 385 -7.44 -1.74 5.00
CA ASP A 385 -6.32 -2.42 4.32
C ASP A 385 -6.74 -3.72 3.62
N MET A 386 -7.68 -4.47 4.20
CA MET A 386 -8.26 -5.66 3.57
C MET A 386 -8.98 -5.31 2.25
N LEU A 387 -9.78 -4.23 2.25
CA LEU A 387 -10.49 -3.75 1.07
C LEU A 387 -9.52 -3.17 0.02
N ARG A 388 -8.54 -2.38 0.45
CA ARG A 388 -7.50 -1.81 -0.41
C ARG A 388 -6.73 -2.89 -1.16
N THR A 389 -6.35 -3.95 -0.45
CA THR A 389 -5.62 -5.08 -1.04
C THR A 389 -6.44 -5.78 -2.13
N ALA A 390 -7.74 -5.97 -1.90
CA ALA A 390 -8.62 -6.55 -2.93
C ALA A 390 -8.68 -5.67 -4.20
N VAL A 391 -8.65 -4.34 -4.05
CA VAL A 391 -8.59 -3.39 -5.19
C VAL A 391 -7.23 -3.47 -5.88
N ASN A 392 -6.11 -3.47 -5.14
CA ASN A 392 -4.76 -3.55 -5.69
C ASN A 392 -4.59 -4.78 -6.60
N VAL A 393 -4.88 -5.98 -6.09
CA VAL A 393 -4.73 -7.22 -6.85
C VAL A 393 -5.69 -7.31 -8.04
N SER A 394 -6.85 -6.64 -7.94
CA SER A 394 -7.77 -6.54 -9.08
C SER A 394 -7.20 -5.66 -10.19
N GLY A 395 -6.49 -4.61 -9.83
CA GLY A 395 -5.71 -3.79 -10.76
C GLY A 395 -4.61 -4.58 -11.45
N ASP A 396 -3.86 -5.38 -10.69
CA ASP A 396 -2.80 -6.24 -11.23
C ASP A 396 -3.35 -7.16 -12.31
N ALA A 397 -4.47 -7.84 -12.03
CA ALA A 397 -5.11 -8.75 -12.98
C ALA A 397 -5.72 -8.01 -14.19
N ALA A 398 -6.33 -6.83 -13.99
CA ALA A 398 -6.91 -6.05 -15.07
C ALA A 398 -5.84 -5.56 -16.05
N VAL A 399 -4.76 -4.99 -15.55
CA VAL A 399 -3.64 -4.51 -16.38
C VAL A 399 -2.94 -5.69 -17.07
N THR A 400 -2.76 -6.82 -16.38
CA THR A 400 -2.24 -8.07 -16.97
C THR A 400 -3.10 -8.50 -18.16
N ALA A 401 -4.43 -8.50 -18.03
CA ALA A 401 -5.35 -8.85 -19.11
C ALA A 401 -5.30 -7.84 -20.28
N ILE A 402 -5.23 -6.54 -19.98
CA ILE A 402 -5.09 -5.47 -20.99
C ILE A 402 -3.81 -5.66 -21.80
N VAL A 403 -2.69 -5.83 -21.12
CA VAL A 403 -1.37 -5.99 -21.76
C VAL A 403 -1.33 -7.27 -22.58
N ALA A 404 -1.77 -8.40 -22.01
CA ALA A 404 -1.83 -9.67 -22.73
C ALA A 404 -2.68 -9.58 -24.00
N LYS A 405 -3.84 -8.94 -23.91
CA LYS A 405 -4.72 -8.72 -25.08
C LYS A 405 -4.04 -7.85 -26.13
N SER A 406 -3.39 -6.75 -25.71
CA SER A 406 -2.71 -5.82 -26.62
C SER A 406 -1.50 -6.46 -27.34
N GLU A 407 -0.90 -7.48 -26.75
CA GLU A 407 0.25 -8.22 -27.29
C GLU A 407 -0.16 -9.49 -28.07
N GLY A 408 -1.46 -9.77 -28.19
CA GLY A 408 -1.95 -11.00 -28.82
C GLY A 408 -1.63 -12.27 -28.02
N LYS A 409 -1.34 -12.13 -26.74
CA LYS A 409 -0.95 -13.21 -25.81
C LYS A 409 -2.09 -13.58 -24.84
N MET A 410 -3.31 -13.65 -25.36
CA MET A 410 -4.50 -13.98 -24.57
C MET A 410 -5.44 -14.89 -25.34
N ASP A 411 -5.81 -16.02 -24.77
CA ASP A 411 -6.82 -16.92 -25.32
C ASP A 411 -8.24 -16.46 -24.91
N LEU A 412 -8.95 -15.92 -25.90
CA LEU A 412 -10.32 -15.42 -25.69
C LEU A 412 -11.35 -16.52 -25.50
N ALA A 413 -11.10 -17.74 -25.99
CA ALA A 413 -12.00 -18.86 -25.74
C ALA A 413 -12.00 -19.24 -24.26
N ILE A 414 -10.82 -19.28 -23.64
CA ILE A 414 -10.67 -19.46 -22.19
C ILE A 414 -11.29 -18.29 -21.43
N TYR A 415 -11.03 -17.04 -21.86
CA TYR A 415 -11.60 -15.86 -21.19
C TYR A 415 -13.13 -15.88 -21.14
N ASN A 416 -13.76 -16.20 -22.27
CA ASN A 416 -15.22 -16.18 -22.41
C ASN A 416 -15.91 -17.43 -21.84
N ASN A 417 -15.18 -18.50 -21.54
CA ASN A 417 -15.72 -19.68 -20.88
C ASN A 417 -15.84 -19.47 -19.36
N PRO A 418 -17.05 -19.42 -18.78
CA PRO A 418 -17.23 -19.20 -17.33
C PRO A 418 -16.56 -20.27 -16.46
N ASP A 419 -16.53 -21.52 -16.95
CA ASP A 419 -16.08 -22.69 -16.21
C ASP A 419 -14.59 -23.00 -16.40
N ALA A 420 -13.87 -22.21 -17.22
CA ALA A 420 -12.45 -22.41 -17.42
C ALA A 420 -11.69 -22.35 -16.09
N GLY A 421 -10.87 -23.36 -15.81
CA GLY A 421 -10.01 -23.46 -14.63
C GLY A 421 -10.75 -23.64 -13.28
N THR A 422 -12.04 -23.96 -13.27
CA THR A 422 -12.80 -24.17 -12.02
C THR A 422 -12.67 -25.59 -11.47
N LYS A 423 -12.42 -26.58 -12.32
CA LYS A 423 -12.32 -27.99 -11.90
C LYS A 423 -11.08 -28.33 -11.09
N ASP A 424 -9.99 -27.56 -11.23
CA ASP A 424 -8.72 -27.78 -10.52
C ASP A 424 -8.74 -27.33 -9.05
N VAL A 425 -9.86 -26.74 -8.59
CA VAL A 425 -9.97 -26.21 -7.20
C VAL A 425 -10.36 -27.29 -6.19
N PHE A 426 -11.03 -28.37 -6.63
CA PHE A 426 -11.57 -29.39 -5.73
C PHE A 426 -10.84 -30.74 -5.73
N ASP A 427 -10.03 -31.02 -6.74
CA ASP A 427 -9.16 -32.19 -6.71
C ASP A 427 -7.83 -31.81 -6.02
N GLY A 428 -7.71 -32.13 -4.74
CA GLY A 428 -6.50 -31.94 -3.92
C GLY A 428 -5.31 -32.83 -4.37
N HIS A 429 -5.32 -33.30 -5.61
CA HIS A 429 -4.16 -33.86 -6.30
C HIS A 429 -3.44 -32.70 -7.00
N ILE A 430 -2.37 -32.21 -6.39
CA ILE A 430 -1.32 -31.47 -7.10
C ILE A 430 -0.85 -32.44 -8.19
N ASP A 431 -1.15 -32.11 -9.44
CA ASP A 431 -0.68 -32.89 -10.58
C ASP A 431 0.85 -32.81 -10.57
N GLU A 432 1.54 -33.97 -10.49
CA GLU A 432 3.00 -34.06 -10.45
C GLU A 432 3.66 -33.35 -11.64
N ASN A 433 2.92 -33.13 -12.72
CA ASN A 433 3.36 -32.32 -13.85
C ASN A 433 3.37 -30.81 -13.54
N SER A 434 2.44 -30.33 -12.69
CA SER A 434 2.42 -28.93 -12.23
C SER A 434 3.56 -28.62 -11.26
N GLU A 435 3.97 -29.59 -10.43
CA GLU A 435 5.17 -29.46 -9.58
C GLU A 435 6.44 -29.47 -10.41
N ARG A 436 6.51 -30.25 -11.49
CA ARG A 436 7.66 -30.23 -12.41
C ARG A 436 7.75 -28.93 -13.19
N GLU A 437 6.64 -28.45 -13.78
CA GLU A 437 6.62 -27.14 -14.44
C GLU A 437 6.95 -25.99 -13.48
N PHE A 438 6.47 -26.05 -12.23
CA PHE A 438 6.80 -25.06 -11.21
C PHE A 438 8.26 -25.15 -10.77
N SER A 439 8.81 -26.37 -10.62
CA SER A 439 10.22 -26.58 -10.29
C SER A 439 11.16 -26.22 -11.46
N GLU A 440 10.76 -26.46 -12.72
CA GLU A 440 11.53 -26.06 -13.89
C GLU A 440 11.56 -24.55 -14.10
N VAL A 441 10.44 -23.84 -13.85
CA VAL A 441 10.40 -22.36 -13.91
C VAL A 441 11.24 -21.74 -12.80
N PHE A 442 11.29 -22.35 -11.62
CA PHE A 442 12.15 -21.87 -10.52
C PHE A 442 13.60 -22.36 -10.64
N SER A 443 13.85 -23.56 -11.17
CA SER A 443 15.22 -24.08 -11.36
C SER A 443 15.98 -23.39 -12.50
N ASP A 444 15.30 -23.05 -13.59
CA ASP A 444 15.91 -22.31 -14.69
C ASP A 444 15.96 -20.80 -14.48
N GLY A 445 15.15 -20.27 -13.56
CA GLY A 445 15.08 -18.83 -13.26
C GLY A 445 15.90 -18.34 -12.06
N ILE A 446 16.03 -19.09 -10.98
CA ILE A 446 16.58 -18.57 -9.72
C ILE A 446 17.50 -19.57 -8.95
N MET A 447 17.37 -20.88 -9.12
CA MET A 447 18.19 -21.86 -8.37
C MET A 447 18.61 -23.07 -9.23
N GLY A 448 19.63 -22.92 -10.01
CA GLY A 448 20.41 -24.08 -10.47
C GLY A 448 21.34 -24.54 -9.36
N SER A 449 21.19 -25.80 -8.93
CA SER A 449 22.19 -26.65 -8.26
C SER A 449 22.20 -26.88 -6.73
N GLU A 450 21.38 -26.25 -5.92
CA GLU A 450 21.42 -26.51 -4.46
C GLU A 450 20.27 -27.37 -3.89
N TYR A 451 19.25 -27.71 -4.68
CA TYR A 451 18.10 -28.48 -4.18
C TYR A 451 18.33 -30.01 -4.18
N ASP A 452 19.31 -30.50 -4.94
CA ASP A 452 19.63 -31.93 -5.03
C ASP A 452 20.49 -32.45 -3.85
N ASP A 453 21.20 -31.57 -3.15
CA ASP A 453 22.04 -31.95 -2.01
C ASP A 453 21.26 -32.09 -0.68
N ILE A 454 20.08 -31.52 -0.56
CA ILE A 454 19.23 -31.61 0.65
C ILE A 454 18.44 -32.94 0.71
N LYS A 455 18.26 -33.62 -0.42
CA LYS A 455 17.58 -34.94 -0.47
C LYS A 455 18.51 -36.14 -0.26
N ARG A 456 19.82 -35.94 -0.12
CA ARG A 456 20.81 -37.00 0.07
C ARG A 456 21.53 -36.98 1.42
N GLY A 457 21.09 -36.13 2.38
CA GLY A 457 21.60 -36.08 3.75
C GLY A 457 20.65 -36.65 4.79
#